data_36a29dcb63fa4f01406e8d45a26539fa
#
_entry.id   36a29dcb63fa4f01406e8d45a26539fa
#
_cell.length_a   1.000
_cell.length_b   1.000
_cell.length_c   1.000
_cell.angle_alpha   90.00
_cell.angle_beta   90.00
_cell.angle_gamma   90.00
#
_symmetry.space_group_name_H-M   'P 1'
#
loop_
_entity.id
_entity.type
_entity.pdbx_description
1 polymer ?
#
loop_
_entity_poly.entity_id
_entity_poly.type
_entity_poly.pdbx_seq_one_letter_code
_entity_poly.pdbx_strand_id
1 'polypeptide(L)'
;MTQTERELRLRLAACYRVFAMLGWVEMIYNHITVRLPGGDGHFLINPFGLHYSEVTASNLVKIDVDGRVIGESRWPVNPAGFTVHAAIHRGIADAHCVMHTHTTTGCAVAGAQAGLSMDNFYSAQLHDRVAYHDFEGITVHAEEGPRLLRSIGNRPAVILRNHGLLSWGRTIEQAFVTLWTLQRACDVQVAGAALGPTIPISDAIQRKSSVDALQFHPEHGGGRDVFDAMVRLVDRIDPSYRD
;
A
#
# COMPACT_ATOMS: atom_id res chain seq x y z
N MET A 1 15.07 -2.23 21.24
CA MET A 1 13.80 -1.77 20.59
C MET A 1 13.27 -0.59 21.38
N THR A 2 13.05 0.55 20.73
CA THR A 2 12.45 1.75 21.34
C THR A 2 10.94 1.58 21.50
N GLN A 3 10.29 2.40 22.37
CA GLN A 3 8.83 2.41 22.51
C GLN A 3 8.14 2.66 21.15
N THR A 4 8.62 3.61 20.38
CA THR A 4 8.08 3.95 19.06
C THR A 4 8.26 2.81 18.04
N GLU A 5 9.39 2.10 18.04
CA GLU A 5 9.57 0.92 17.19
C GLU A 5 8.56 -0.18 17.55
N ARG A 6 8.32 -0.41 18.84
CA ARG A 6 7.33 -1.40 19.29
C ARG A 6 5.91 -1.04 18.82
N GLU A 7 5.53 0.21 18.92
CA GLU A 7 4.23 0.69 18.45
C GLU A 7 4.06 0.49 16.95
N LEU A 8 5.09 0.81 16.14
CA LEU A 8 5.07 0.60 14.69
C LEU A 8 5.01 -0.88 14.33
N ARG A 9 5.72 -1.76 15.06
CA ARG A 9 5.64 -3.21 14.86
C ARG A 9 4.22 -3.73 15.10
N LEU A 10 3.57 -3.32 16.18
CA LEU A 10 2.18 -3.68 16.47
C LEU A 10 1.22 -3.19 15.37
N ARG A 11 1.37 -1.94 14.94
CA ARG A 11 0.51 -1.36 13.89
C ARG A 11 0.74 -2.06 12.54
N LEU A 12 1.98 -2.34 12.18
CA LEU A 12 2.30 -3.02 10.92
C LEU A 12 1.83 -4.48 10.93
N ALA A 13 2.02 -5.21 12.02
CA ALA A 13 1.52 -6.58 12.15
C ALA A 13 0.00 -6.62 12.08
N ALA A 14 -0.70 -5.68 12.74
CA ALA A 14 -2.15 -5.52 12.59
C ALA A 14 -2.54 -5.27 11.13
N CYS A 15 -1.79 -4.45 10.38
CA CYS A 15 -2.03 -4.18 8.98
C CYS A 15 -1.95 -5.45 8.13
N TYR A 16 -0.95 -6.31 8.35
CA TYR A 16 -0.85 -7.61 7.69
C TYR A 16 -2.06 -8.50 7.97
N ARG A 17 -2.56 -8.52 9.21
CA ARG A 17 -3.81 -9.25 9.55
C ARG A 17 -5.04 -8.66 8.87
N VAL A 18 -5.12 -7.33 8.74
CA VAL A 18 -6.18 -6.66 7.97
C VAL A 18 -6.11 -7.09 6.50
N PHE A 19 -4.91 -7.13 5.89
CA PHE A 19 -4.73 -7.60 4.51
C PHE A 19 -5.14 -9.07 4.36
N ALA A 20 -4.77 -9.94 5.31
CA ALA A 20 -5.20 -11.35 5.32
C ALA A 20 -6.73 -11.46 5.37
N MET A 21 -7.39 -10.68 6.23
CA MET A 21 -8.85 -10.66 6.36
C MET A 21 -9.54 -10.15 5.08
N LEU A 22 -8.92 -9.20 4.37
CA LEU A 22 -9.44 -8.65 3.11
C LEU A 22 -9.13 -9.55 1.89
N GLY A 23 -8.33 -10.61 2.06
CA GLY A 23 -7.90 -11.48 0.96
C GLY A 23 -6.81 -10.86 0.07
N TRP A 24 -6.07 -9.86 0.56
CA TRP A 24 -5.00 -9.18 -0.19
C TRP A 24 -3.63 -9.80 0.09
N VAL A 25 -3.50 -11.08 -0.09
CA VAL A 25 -2.30 -11.83 0.36
C VAL A 25 -1.44 -12.36 -0.79
N GLU A 26 -2.04 -12.73 -1.93
CA GLU A 26 -1.34 -13.37 -3.07
C GLU A 26 -0.30 -14.39 -2.59
N MET A 27 -0.73 -15.34 -1.79
CA MET A 27 0.10 -16.29 -1.04
C MET A 27 1.06 -15.57 -0.10
N ILE A 28 2.31 -15.31 -0.52
CA ILE A 28 3.37 -14.68 0.28
C ILE A 28 4.08 -13.52 -0.46
N TYR A 29 3.56 -13.12 -1.63
CA TYR A 29 4.30 -12.25 -2.55
C TYR A 29 4.03 -10.76 -2.38
N ASN A 30 2.91 -10.37 -1.79
CA ASN A 30 2.65 -8.98 -1.44
C ASN A 30 3.55 -8.52 -0.28
N HIS A 31 3.76 -7.22 -0.15
CA HIS A 31 4.60 -6.68 0.92
C HIS A 31 4.18 -5.28 1.33
N ILE A 32 4.45 -4.96 2.58
CA ILE A 32 4.26 -3.64 3.18
C ILE A 32 5.55 -3.28 3.90
N THR A 33 6.02 -2.05 3.72
CA THR A 33 7.18 -1.55 4.46
C THR A 33 6.83 -0.28 5.24
N VAL A 34 7.46 -0.12 6.39
CA VAL A 34 7.32 1.08 7.21
C VAL A 34 8.71 1.58 7.62
N ARG A 35 8.96 2.88 7.46
CA ARG A 35 10.19 3.55 7.90
C ARG A 35 10.18 3.69 9.41
N LEU A 36 11.26 3.31 10.07
CA LEU A 36 11.47 3.59 11.48
C LEU A 36 11.95 5.04 11.70
N PRO A 37 11.48 5.72 12.74
CA PRO A 37 12.01 7.02 13.12
C PRO A 37 13.43 6.89 13.68
N GLY A 38 14.20 7.97 13.66
CA GLY A 38 15.56 8.02 14.26
C GLY A 38 16.68 8.34 13.28
N GLY A 39 16.37 8.48 11.98
CA GLY A 39 17.37 8.92 10.99
C GLY A 39 18.32 7.83 10.47
N ASP A 40 18.26 6.62 11.02
CA ASP A 40 19.16 5.52 10.64
C ASP A 40 18.81 4.85 9.28
N GLY A 41 17.72 5.29 8.63
CA GLY A 41 17.28 4.71 7.36
C GLY A 41 16.84 3.24 7.47
N HIS A 42 16.29 2.85 8.61
CA HIS A 42 15.81 1.50 8.85
C HIS A 42 14.30 1.37 8.57
N PHE A 43 13.89 0.16 8.19
CA PHE A 43 12.52 -0.18 7.83
C PHE A 43 12.09 -1.50 8.46
N LEU A 44 10.78 -1.68 8.61
CA LEU A 44 10.16 -2.95 8.94
C LEU A 44 9.47 -3.52 7.70
N ILE A 45 9.57 -4.83 7.53
CA ILE A 45 8.93 -5.60 6.46
C ILE A 45 8.48 -6.97 6.99
N ASN A 46 7.55 -7.64 6.30
CA ASN A 46 7.16 -9.00 6.64
C ASN A 46 8.30 -10.01 6.45
N PRO A 47 8.35 -11.05 7.26
CA PRO A 47 9.23 -12.20 7.02
C PRO A 47 8.80 -12.91 5.73
N PHE A 48 9.72 -13.10 4.78
CA PHE A 48 9.43 -13.82 3.55
C PHE A 48 9.33 -15.32 3.83
N GLY A 49 8.26 -15.92 3.35
CA GLY A 49 7.91 -17.32 3.60
C GLY A 49 6.75 -17.50 4.57
N LEU A 50 6.33 -16.45 5.28
CA LEU A 50 5.13 -16.48 6.12
C LEU A 50 3.93 -15.90 5.39
N HIS A 51 2.79 -16.54 5.55
CA HIS A 51 1.50 -15.98 5.17
C HIS A 51 1.17 -14.78 6.08
N TYR A 52 0.40 -13.83 5.62
CA TYR A 52 0.09 -12.62 6.39
C TYR A 52 -0.63 -12.88 7.72
N SER A 53 -1.36 -14.00 7.81
CA SER A 53 -1.95 -14.45 9.08
C SER A 53 -0.93 -14.96 10.11
N GLU A 54 0.32 -15.17 9.74
CA GLU A 54 1.40 -15.61 10.62
C GLU A 54 2.31 -14.45 11.05
N VAL A 55 2.11 -13.24 10.48
CA VAL A 55 2.93 -12.08 10.82
C VAL A 55 2.56 -11.58 12.22
N THR A 56 3.58 -11.39 13.06
CA THR A 56 3.46 -10.84 14.41
C THR A 56 4.42 -9.67 14.59
N ALA A 57 4.21 -8.88 15.64
CA ALA A 57 5.09 -7.75 15.95
C ALA A 57 6.55 -8.18 16.18
N SER A 58 6.75 -9.36 16.76
CA SER A 58 8.08 -9.89 17.06
C SER A 58 8.79 -10.46 15.84
N ASN A 59 8.07 -11.04 14.86
CA ASN A 59 8.70 -11.67 13.70
C ASN A 59 8.93 -10.71 12.51
N LEU A 60 8.41 -9.48 12.54
CA LEU A 60 8.73 -8.47 11.56
C LEU A 60 10.24 -8.25 11.45
N VAL A 61 10.74 -8.22 10.21
CA VAL A 61 12.17 -8.09 9.93
C VAL A 61 12.54 -6.61 9.84
N LYS A 62 13.61 -6.22 10.54
CA LYS A 62 14.21 -4.90 10.43
C LYS A 62 15.31 -4.93 9.38
N ILE A 63 15.28 -3.99 8.44
CA ILE A 63 16.23 -3.89 7.33
C ILE A 63 16.74 -2.47 7.17
N ASP A 64 17.89 -2.31 6.52
CA ASP A 64 18.35 -1.02 5.99
C ASP A 64 17.71 -0.72 4.62
N VAL A 65 18.04 0.43 4.06
CA VAL A 65 17.55 0.88 2.76
C VAL A 65 18.06 0.05 1.58
N ASP A 66 19.08 -0.77 1.78
CA ASP A 66 19.61 -1.71 0.78
C ASP A 66 19.00 -3.13 0.94
N GLY A 67 18.07 -3.30 1.90
CA GLY A 67 17.42 -4.57 2.16
C GLY A 67 18.22 -5.54 3.03
N ARG A 68 19.35 -5.08 3.63
CA ARG A 68 20.14 -5.92 4.54
C ARG A 68 19.44 -6.00 5.88
N VAL A 69 19.37 -7.21 6.44
CA VAL A 69 18.77 -7.44 7.76
C VAL A 69 19.62 -6.79 8.85
N ILE A 70 18.98 -6.02 9.71
CA ILE A 70 19.57 -5.36 10.88
C ILE A 70 19.20 -6.14 12.14
N GLY A 71 20.19 -6.71 12.79
CA GLY A 71 20.02 -7.59 13.94
C GLY A 71 19.75 -9.05 13.54
N GLU A 72 19.09 -9.80 14.43
CA GLU A 72 18.78 -11.21 14.20
C GLU A 72 17.39 -11.38 13.61
N SER A 73 17.26 -12.25 12.60
CA SER A 73 15.98 -12.68 12.04
C SER A 73 16.07 -14.16 11.66
N ARG A 74 15.04 -14.92 11.99
CA ARG A 74 14.88 -16.32 11.52
C ARG A 74 14.47 -16.41 10.05
N TRP A 75 13.95 -15.28 9.51
CA TRP A 75 13.32 -15.25 8.19
C TRP A 75 14.09 -14.33 7.24
N PRO A 76 14.19 -14.71 5.97
CA PRO A 76 14.74 -13.83 4.94
C PRO A 76 13.75 -12.73 4.59
N VAL A 77 14.21 -11.78 3.78
CA VAL A 77 13.41 -10.74 3.14
C VAL A 77 13.31 -11.05 1.65
N ASN A 78 12.20 -10.70 1.02
CA ASN A 78 12.06 -10.78 -0.43
C ASN A 78 12.79 -9.60 -1.10
N PRO A 79 13.92 -9.81 -1.80
CA PRO A 79 14.67 -8.72 -2.42
C PRO A 79 13.86 -7.99 -3.51
N ALA A 80 13.08 -8.73 -4.32
CA ALA A 80 12.27 -8.16 -5.40
C ALA A 80 11.21 -7.20 -4.84
N GLY A 81 10.54 -7.61 -3.75
CA GLY A 81 9.54 -6.77 -3.10
C GLY A 81 10.11 -5.48 -2.53
N PHE A 82 11.33 -5.52 -1.99
CA PHE A 82 11.91 -4.33 -1.38
C PHE A 82 12.49 -3.33 -2.37
N THR A 83 12.92 -3.74 -3.57
CA THR A 83 13.53 -2.85 -4.56
C THR A 83 12.63 -1.66 -4.94
N VAL A 84 11.35 -1.92 -5.23
CA VAL A 84 10.35 -0.86 -5.50
C VAL A 84 10.16 0.05 -4.29
N HIS A 85 9.99 -0.55 -3.11
CA HIS A 85 9.76 0.19 -1.88
C HIS A 85 10.98 1.03 -1.49
N ALA A 86 12.19 0.50 -1.65
CA ALA A 86 13.44 1.23 -1.41
C ALA A 86 13.56 2.48 -2.27
N ALA A 87 13.21 2.39 -3.57
CA ALA A 87 13.22 3.53 -4.47
C ALA A 87 12.27 4.63 -3.97
N ILE A 88 11.03 4.25 -3.61
CA ILE A 88 10.02 5.19 -3.09
C ILE A 88 10.47 5.81 -1.77
N HIS A 89 10.95 5.00 -0.83
CA HIS A 89 11.44 5.49 0.46
C HIS A 89 12.65 6.44 0.33
N ARG A 90 13.53 6.23 -0.67
CA ARG A 90 14.66 7.12 -0.93
C ARG A 90 14.22 8.43 -1.58
N GLY A 91 13.29 8.35 -2.54
CA GLY A 91 12.94 9.46 -3.40
C GLY A 91 11.80 10.35 -2.90
N ILE A 92 10.96 9.85 -2.02
CA ILE A 92 9.78 10.56 -1.48
C ILE A 92 9.91 10.66 0.04
N ALA A 93 10.22 11.86 0.54
CA ALA A 93 10.46 12.10 1.96
C ALA A 93 9.26 11.70 2.84
N ASP A 94 8.05 11.96 2.37
CA ASP A 94 6.78 11.67 3.05
C ASP A 94 6.32 10.20 2.93
N ALA A 95 6.99 9.37 2.13
CA ALA A 95 6.67 7.97 2.03
C ALA A 95 7.25 7.18 3.21
N HIS A 96 6.61 7.29 4.37
CA HIS A 96 6.98 6.52 5.56
C HIS A 96 6.42 5.09 5.53
N CYS A 97 5.30 4.87 4.85
CA CYS A 97 4.74 3.56 4.61
C CYS A 97 4.51 3.37 3.11
N VAL A 98 4.84 2.18 2.60
CA VAL A 98 4.57 1.76 1.21
C VAL A 98 3.89 0.40 1.24
N MET A 99 2.81 0.25 0.47
CA MET A 99 1.99 -0.95 0.37
C MET A 99 1.83 -1.36 -1.09
N HIS A 100 1.89 -2.66 -1.37
CA HIS A 100 1.75 -3.19 -2.72
C HIS A 100 0.93 -4.47 -2.72
N THR A 101 0.04 -4.62 -3.72
CA THR A 101 -0.85 -5.77 -3.87
C THR A 101 -0.98 -6.20 -5.33
N HIS A 102 -1.22 -7.51 -5.52
CA HIS A 102 -1.51 -8.15 -6.81
C HIS A 102 -2.95 -8.70 -6.86
N THR A 103 -3.91 -7.99 -6.29
CA THR A 103 -5.31 -8.43 -6.32
C THR A 103 -5.83 -8.61 -7.75
N THR A 104 -6.73 -9.57 -7.97
CA THR A 104 -7.24 -9.88 -9.32
C THR A 104 -7.82 -8.65 -10.03
N THR A 105 -8.67 -7.88 -9.36
CA THR A 105 -9.29 -6.68 -9.95
C THR A 105 -8.30 -5.54 -10.13
N GLY A 106 -7.35 -5.39 -9.20
CA GLY A 106 -6.25 -4.44 -9.32
C GLY A 106 -5.36 -4.75 -10.53
N CYS A 107 -4.96 -6.01 -10.69
CA CYS A 107 -4.17 -6.47 -11.86
C CYS A 107 -4.97 -6.33 -13.17
N ALA A 108 -6.27 -6.61 -13.16
CA ALA A 108 -7.12 -6.43 -14.34
C ALA A 108 -7.16 -4.97 -14.81
N VAL A 109 -7.33 -4.02 -13.89
CA VAL A 109 -7.31 -2.59 -14.22
C VAL A 109 -5.89 -2.13 -14.60
N ALA A 110 -4.85 -2.66 -13.94
CA ALA A 110 -3.45 -2.38 -14.29
C ALA A 110 -3.10 -2.82 -15.72
N GLY A 111 -3.69 -3.92 -16.21
CA GLY A 111 -3.54 -4.42 -17.57
C GLY A 111 -4.44 -3.73 -18.60
N ALA A 112 -5.44 -2.96 -18.17
CA ALA A 112 -6.35 -2.29 -19.09
C ALA A 112 -5.69 -1.07 -19.74
N GLN A 113 -5.76 -0.95 -21.08
CA GLN A 113 -5.16 0.16 -21.82
C GLN A 113 -5.67 1.53 -21.32
N ALA A 114 -6.97 1.66 -21.07
CA ALA A 114 -7.57 2.88 -20.56
C ALA A 114 -7.24 3.15 -19.08
N GLY A 115 -6.80 2.13 -18.33
CA GLY A 115 -6.55 2.22 -16.90
C GLY A 115 -7.83 2.37 -16.08
N LEU A 116 -7.74 3.09 -14.97
CA LEU A 116 -8.83 3.33 -14.04
C LEU A 116 -9.77 4.44 -14.57
N SER A 117 -11.06 4.12 -14.73
CA SER A 117 -12.09 5.13 -14.99
C SER A 117 -12.36 5.95 -13.72
N MET A 118 -12.55 7.28 -13.89
CA MET A 118 -12.93 8.17 -12.79
C MET A 118 -14.45 8.26 -12.58
N ASP A 119 -15.23 7.36 -13.17
CA ASP A 119 -16.69 7.38 -13.19
C ASP A 119 -17.35 6.51 -12.11
N ASN A 120 -16.71 6.38 -10.95
CA ASN A 120 -17.35 5.78 -9.78
C ASN A 120 -17.00 6.55 -8.50
N PHE A 121 -17.77 6.31 -7.44
CA PHE A 121 -17.65 7.01 -6.16
C PHE A 121 -16.23 6.97 -5.58
N TYR A 122 -15.52 5.85 -5.68
CA TYR A 122 -14.19 5.68 -5.12
C TYR A 122 -13.11 6.28 -6.03
N SER A 123 -13.22 6.08 -7.33
CA SER A 123 -12.24 6.63 -8.27
C SER A 123 -12.30 8.15 -8.36
N ALA A 124 -13.48 8.77 -8.27
CA ALA A 124 -13.62 10.22 -8.23
C ALA A 124 -12.85 10.86 -7.04
N GLN A 125 -12.72 10.17 -5.91
CA GLN A 125 -11.92 10.62 -4.77
C GLN A 125 -10.41 10.60 -5.05
N LEU A 126 -9.99 9.87 -6.07
CA LEU A 126 -8.60 9.74 -6.48
C LEU A 126 -8.25 10.63 -7.69
N HIS A 127 -9.13 11.54 -8.11
CA HIS A 127 -8.88 12.45 -9.22
C HIS A 127 -7.55 13.21 -9.00
N ASP A 128 -6.68 13.22 -10.02
CA ASP A 128 -5.31 13.74 -10.00
C ASP A 128 -4.36 13.11 -8.97
N ARG A 129 -4.76 12.02 -8.31
CA ARG A 129 -3.97 11.35 -7.26
C ARG A 129 -3.44 9.97 -7.67
N VAL A 130 -3.78 9.50 -8.88
CA VAL A 130 -3.32 8.20 -9.40
C VAL A 130 -2.17 8.44 -10.39
N ALA A 131 -1.06 7.76 -10.15
CA ALA A 131 0.06 7.67 -11.08
C ALA A 131 0.04 6.31 -11.80
N TYR A 132 0.69 6.26 -12.95
CA TYR A 132 0.92 5.03 -13.69
C TYR A 132 2.41 4.85 -13.94
N HIS A 133 2.89 3.62 -13.78
CA HIS A 133 4.26 3.25 -14.14
C HIS A 133 4.20 2.05 -15.08
N ASP A 134 4.94 2.13 -16.19
CA ASP A 134 4.97 1.07 -17.19
C ASP A 134 5.70 -0.18 -16.66
N PHE A 135 5.28 -1.35 -17.14
CA PHE A 135 5.85 -2.62 -16.73
C PHE A 135 7.25 -2.81 -17.33
N GLU A 136 8.25 -2.95 -16.49
CA GLU A 136 9.65 -3.19 -16.89
C GLU A 136 10.12 -4.62 -16.54
N GLY A 137 9.21 -5.52 -16.19
CA GLY A 137 9.50 -6.89 -15.76
C GLY A 137 9.37 -7.08 -14.24
N ILE A 138 9.92 -8.19 -13.74
CA ILE A 138 9.99 -8.41 -12.29
C ILE A 138 11.05 -7.46 -11.72
N THR A 139 10.65 -6.59 -10.80
CA THR A 139 11.49 -5.51 -10.27
C THR A 139 12.56 -6.05 -9.33
N VAL A 140 13.68 -6.43 -9.89
CA VAL A 140 14.90 -6.86 -9.17
C VAL A 140 16.08 -5.92 -9.41
N HIS A 141 15.92 -4.94 -10.29
CA HIS A 141 16.99 -4.03 -10.74
C HIS A 141 16.76 -2.61 -10.22
N ALA A 142 17.74 -2.04 -9.53
CA ALA A 142 17.65 -0.71 -8.93
C ALA A 142 17.54 0.43 -9.98
N GLU A 143 17.94 0.17 -11.22
CA GLU A 143 17.92 1.12 -12.34
C GLU A 143 16.50 1.56 -12.73
N GLU A 144 15.45 0.80 -12.38
CA GLU A 144 14.04 1.18 -12.54
C GLU A 144 13.66 2.33 -11.61
N GLY A 145 14.27 2.42 -10.42
CA GLY A 145 13.90 3.36 -9.37
C GLY A 145 13.72 4.82 -9.82
N PRO A 146 14.70 5.43 -10.55
CA PRO A 146 14.54 6.80 -11.04
C PRO A 146 13.36 6.99 -12.02
N ARG A 147 13.03 5.99 -12.82
CA ARG A 147 11.88 6.03 -13.76
C ARG A 147 10.57 5.91 -12.98
N LEU A 148 10.50 4.97 -12.04
CA LEU A 148 9.37 4.81 -11.11
C LEU A 148 9.08 6.12 -10.38
N LEU A 149 10.08 6.77 -9.79
CA LEU A 149 9.92 8.04 -9.07
C LEU A 149 9.40 9.16 -9.98
N ARG A 150 9.88 9.25 -11.23
CA ARG A 150 9.35 10.23 -12.20
C ARG A 150 7.88 9.95 -12.53
N SER A 151 7.50 8.69 -12.68
CA SER A 151 6.12 8.28 -12.94
C SER A 151 5.20 8.62 -11.77
N ILE A 152 5.65 8.35 -10.54
CA ILE A 152 4.88 8.59 -9.32
C ILE A 152 4.70 10.10 -9.07
N GLY A 153 5.77 10.87 -9.21
CA GLY A 153 5.77 12.27 -8.76
C GLY A 153 5.43 12.36 -7.28
N ASN A 154 4.33 13.04 -6.97
CA ASN A 154 3.79 13.16 -5.60
C ASN A 154 2.44 12.44 -5.41
N ARG A 155 2.04 11.58 -6.33
CA ARG A 155 0.75 10.90 -6.29
C ARG A 155 0.81 9.68 -5.36
N PRO A 156 -0.07 9.61 -4.34
CA PRO A 156 0.01 8.55 -3.33
C PRO A 156 -0.58 7.20 -3.76
N ALA A 157 -1.41 7.18 -4.82
CA ALA A 157 -1.96 5.98 -5.42
C ALA A 157 -1.23 5.70 -6.74
N VAL A 158 -0.80 4.45 -6.95
CA VAL A 158 -0.03 4.07 -8.14
C VAL A 158 -0.58 2.79 -8.73
N ILE A 159 -0.80 2.80 -10.04
CA ILE A 159 -1.08 1.62 -10.82
C ILE A 159 0.21 1.24 -11.57
N LEU A 160 0.80 0.12 -11.17
CA LEU A 160 1.91 -0.50 -11.89
C LEU A 160 1.31 -1.28 -13.05
N ARG A 161 1.52 -0.81 -14.29
CA ARG A 161 0.95 -1.41 -15.51
C ARG A 161 1.30 -2.89 -15.61
N ASN A 162 0.30 -3.73 -15.93
CA ASN A 162 0.42 -5.20 -16.05
C ASN A 162 0.98 -5.89 -14.79
N HIS A 163 0.92 -5.24 -13.61
CA HIS A 163 1.56 -5.74 -12.41
C HIS A 163 0.58 -5.71 -11.22
N GLY A 164 0.20 -4.52 -10.73
CA GLY A 164 -0.65 -4.42 -9.56
C GLY A 164 -0.84 -3.01 -9.05
N LEU A 165 -1.26 -2.89 -7.81
CA LEU A 165 -1.54 -1.62 -7.16
C LEU A 165 -0.48 -1.32 -6.09
N LEU A 166 -0.15 -0.04 -5.93
CA LEU A 166 0.74 0.44 -4.90
C LEU A 166 0.19 1.73 -4.28
N SER A 167 0.43 1.92 -3.01
CA SER A 167 0.20 3.20 -2.34
C SER A 167 1.36 3.54 -1.41
N TRP A 168 1.49 4.84 -1.12
CA TRP A 168 2.39 5.31 -0.08
C TRP A 168 1.73 6.40 0.76
N GLY A 169 2.25 6.62 1.96
CA GLY A 169 1.75 7.64 2.89
C GLY A 169 2.69 7.92 4.04
N ARG A 170 2.40 9.00 4.77
CA ARG A 170 3.15 9.40 5.96
C ARG A 170 2.93 8.45 7.15
N THR A 171 1.86 7.68 7.11
CA THR A 171 1.51 6.70 8.13
C THR A 171 0.98 5.43 7.48
N ILE A 172 0.91 4.34 8.24
CA ILE A 172 0.29 3.09 7.82
C ILE A 172 -1.17 3.33 7.42
N GLU A 173 -1.89 4.11 8.20
CA GLU A 173 -3.30 4.42 8.01
C GLU A 173 -3.56 5.15 6.68
N GLN A 174 -2.72 6.15 6.37
CA GLN A 174 -2.82 6.90 5.11
C GLN A 174 -2.57 6.01 3.90
N ALA A 175 -1.49 5.22 3.94
CA ALA A 175 -1.18 4.29 2.87
C ALA A 175 -2.30 3.25 2.70
N PHE A 176 -2.82 2.71 3.82
CA PHE A 176 -3.91 1.74 3.82
C PHE A 176 -5.18 2.31 3.18
N VAL A 177 -5.66 3.46 3.65
CA VAL A 177 -6.91 4.04 3.14
C VAL A 177 -6.79 4.43 1.66
N THR A 178 -5.61 4.89 1.24
CA THR A 178 -5.33 5.18 -0.17
C THR A 178 -5.39 3.92 -1.02
N LEU A 179 -4.73 2.84 -0.59
CA LEU A 179 -4.76 1.55 -1.29
C LEU A 179 -6.16 0.95 -1.31
N TRP A 180 -6.88 1.02 -0.18
CA TRP A 180 -8.24 0.53 -0.07
C TRP A 180 -9.19 1.26 -1.05
N THR A 181 -9.09 2.58 -1.13
CA THR A 181 -9.90 3.38 -2.05
C THR A 181 -9.58 3.02 -3.52
N LEU A 182 -8.28 2.87 -3.84
CA LEU A 182 -7.83 2.45 -5.17
C LEU A 182 -8.35 1.05 -5.52
N GLN A 183 -8.23 0.12 -4.60
CA GLN A 183 -8.74 -1.24 -4.75
C GLN A 183 -10.25 -1.27 -4.98
N ARG A 184 -11.03 -0.54 -4.15
CA ARG A 184 -12.49 -0.45 -4.32
C ARG A 184 -12.89 0.19 -5.64
N ALA A 185 -12.14 1.16 -6.12
CA ALA A 185 -12.36 1.76 -7.44
C ALA A 185 -12.17 0.72 -8.55
N CYS A 186 -11.13 -0.11 -8.47
CA CYS A 186 -10.89 -1.23 -9.38
C CYS A 186 -12.00 -2.29 -9.30
N ASP A 187 -12.41 -2.68 -8.08
CA ASP A 187 -13.48 -3.66 -7.88
C ASP A 187 -14.79 -3.22 -8.55
N VAL A 188 -15.18 -1.96 -8.34
CA VAL A 188 -16.40 -1.39 -8.94
C VAL A 188 -16.29 -1.35 -10.47
N GLN A 189 -15.15 -0.93 -11.00
CA GLN A 189 -14.94 -0.89 -12.45
C GLN A 189 -15.06 -2.30 -13.08
N VAL A 190 -14.39 -3.29 -12.50
CA VAL A 190 -14.43 -4.67 -13.03
C VAL A 190 -15.82 -5.28 -12.87
N ALA A 191 -16.47 -5.10 -11.70
CA ALA A 191 -17.84 -5.59 -11.49
C ALA A 191 -18.85 -4.94 -12.45
N GLY A 192 -18.68 -3.67 -12.77
CA GLY A 192 -19.54 -2.91 -13.70
C GLY A 192 -19.28 -3.18 -15.17
N ALA A 193 -18.17 -3.80 -15.56
CA ALA A 193 -17.75 -3.92 -16.96
C ALA A 193 -18.79 -4.61 -17.87
N ALA A 194 -19.54 -5.57 -17.34
CA ALA A 194 -20.58 -6.29 -18.08
C ALA A 194 -21.93 -5.55 -18.16
N LEU A 195 -22.09 -4.45 -17.42
CA LEU A 195 -23.36 -3.69 -17.35
C LEU A 195 -23.51 -2.66 -18.47
N GLY A 196 -22.48 -2.47 -19.27
CA GLY A 196 -22.45 -1.49 -20.36
C GLY A 196 -21.76 -0.18 -19.95
N PRO A 197 -21.95 0.91 -20.73
CA PRO A 197 -21.29 2.18 -20.49
C PRO A 197 -21.63 2.78 -19.12
N THR A 198 -20.64 3.35 -18.45
CA THR A 198 -20.82 4.08 -17.19
C THR A 198 -21.46 5.45 -17.42
N ILE A 199 -22.14 5.98 -16.41
CA ILE A 199 -22.60 7.37 -16.40
C ILE A 199 -21.38 8.24 -16.07
N PRO A 200 -20.97 9.17 -16.96
CA PRO A 200 -19.79 10.00 -16.72
C PRO A 200 -19.97 10.94 -15.54
N ILE A 201 -18.95 11.05 -14.70
CA ILE A 201 -18.85 12.07 -13.65
C ILE A 201 -18.06 13.25 -14.23
N SER A 202 -18.63 14.45 -14.20
CA SER A 202 -17.94 15.63 -14.74
C SER A 202 -16.63 15.90 -13.99
N ASP A 203 -15.62 16.41 -14.69
CA ASP A 203 -14.31 16.76 -14.13
C ASP A 203 -14.43 17.70 -12.90
N ALA A 204 -15.36 18.64 -12.92
CA ALA A 204 -15.63 19.53 -11.78
C ALA A 204 -16.09 18.75 -10.52
N ILE A 205 -16.91 17.73 -10.70
CA ILE A 205 -17.39 16.88 -9.58
C ILE A 205 -16.27 15.95 -9.12
N GLN A 206 -15.46 15.40 -10.03
CA GLN A 206 -14.30 14.57 -9.68
C GLN A 206 -13.29 15.38 -8.85
N ARG A 207 -12.93 16.61 -9.27
CA ARG A 207 -12.07 17.52 -8.49
C ARG A 207 -12.64 17.80 -7.10
N LYS A 208 -13.93 18.15 -7.06
CA LYS A 208 -14.61 18.39 -5.78
C LYS A 208 -14.55 17.18 -4.88
N SER A 209 -14.83 15.99 -5.40
CA SER A 209 -14.79 14.73 -4.65
C SER A 209 -13.40 14.43 -4.09
N SER A 210 -12.34 14.67 -4.87
CA SER A 210 -10.97 14.51 -4.44
C SER A 210 -10.59 15.46 -3.30
N VAL A 211 -11.01 16.71 -3.36
CA VAL A 211 -10.80 17.71 -2.30
C VAL A 211 -11.61 17.36 -1.05
N ASP A 212 -12.88 17.02 -1.21
CA ASP A 212 -13.78 16.69 -0.09
C ASP A 212 -13.28 15.42 0.64
N ALA A 213 -12.75 14.43 -0.08
CA ALA A 213 -12.15 13.24 0.51
C ALA A 213 -10.93 13.56 1.39
N LEU A 214 -10.19 14.63 1.11
CA LEU A 214 -9.05 15.07 1.92
C LEU A 214 -9.46 15.78 3.23
N GLN A 215 -10.70 16.22 3.37
CA GLN A 215 -11.17 16.92 4.57
C GLN A 215 -11.13 16.02 5.82
N PHE A 216 -11.26 14.71 5.65
CA PHE A 216 -11.10 13.75 6.75
C PHE A 216 -9.66 13.65 7.25
N HIS A 217 -8.71 14.22 6.51
CA HIS A 217 -7.29 14.00 6.70
C HIS A 217 -6.69 14.73 7.90
N PRO A 218 -6.88 16.04 8.13
CA PRO A 218 -6.23 16.76 9.23
C PRO A 218 -6.82 16.46 10.59
N GLU A 219 -8.14 16.32 10.68
CA GLU A 219 -8.88 16.18 11.94
C GLU A 219 -8.98 14.72 12.40
N HIS A 220 -9.04 13.78 11.46
CA HIS A 220 -9.21 12.35 11.73
C HIS A 220 -7.92 11.53 11.55
N GLY A 221 -6.77 12.19 11.44
CA GLY A 221 -5.46 11.53 11.36
C GLY A 221 -5.24 10.69 10.10
N GLY A 222 -5.79 11.13 8.94
CA GLY A 222 -5.48 10.52 7.67
C GLY A 222 -5.85 9.05 7.53
N GLY A 223 -7.11 8.69 7.84
CA GLY A 223 -7.59 7.31 7.79
C GLY A 223 -7.42 6.51 9.07
N ARG A 224 -6.96 7.15 10.16
CA ARG A 224 -6.78 6.48 11.46
C ARG A 224 -8.07 5.83 11.94
N ASP A 225 -9.21 6.53 11.87
CA ASP A 225 -10.49 6.02 12.35
C ASP A 225 -10.92 4.75 11.60
N VAL A 226 -10.73 4.74 10.28
CA VAL A 226 -11.01 3.58 9.43
C VAL A 226 -10.09 2.43 9.79
N PHE A 227 -8.78 2.69 9.87
CA PHE A 227 -7.79 1.66 10.17
C PHE A 227 -7.98 1.09 11.59
N ASP A 228 -8.24 1.93 12.60
CA ASP A 228 -8.51 1.50 13.97
C ASP A 228 -9.78 0.64 14.07
N ALA A 229 -10.80 0.93 13.25
CA ALA A 229 -11.99 0.06 13.17
C ALA A 229 -11.63 -1.32 12.63
N MET A 230 -10.77 -1.40 11.60
CA MET A 230 -10.28 -2.67 11.05
C MET A 230 -9.41 -3.43 12.06
N VAL A 231 -8.54 -2.73 12.79
CA VAL A 231 -7.72 -3.33 13.86
C VAL A 231 -8.61 -3.92 14.96
N ARG A 232 -9.65 -3.20 15.41
CA ARG A 232 -10.61 -3.76 16.38
C ARG A 232 -11.33 -5.01 15.87
N LEU A 233 -11.57 -5.10 14.57
CA LEU A 233 -12.14 -6.30 13.95
C LEU A 233 -11.15 -7.47 13.98
N VAL A 234 -9.91 -7.23 13.61
CA VAL A 234 -8.82 -8.22 13.69
C VAL A 234 -8.60 -8.68 15.13
N ASP A 235 -8.59 -7.78 16.09
CA ASP A 235 -8.44 -8.11 17.53
C ASP A 235 -9.52 -9.09 18.02
N ARG A 236 -10.74 -9.01 17.47
CA ARG A 236 -11.81 -9.96 17.82
C ARG A 236 -11.68 -11.31 17.14
N ILE A 237 -11.00 -11.36 15.98
CA ILE A 237 -10.80 -12.60 15.21
C ILE A 237 -9.57 -13.35 15.75
N ASP A 238 -8.43 -12.67 15.80
CA ASP A 238 -7.13 -13.25 16.21
C ASP A 238 -6.15 -12.15 16.64
N PRO A 239 -5.97 -11.89 17.94
CA PRO A 239 -5.05 -10.90 18.45
C PRO A 239 -3.58 -11.36 18.50
N SER A 240 -3.23 -12.58 18.06
CA SER A 240 -1.89 -13.17 18.18
C SER A 240 -0.78 -12.38 17.45
N TYR A 241 -1.14 -11.47 16.55
CA TYR A 241 -0.18 -10.58 15.91
C TYR A 241 0.56 -9.66 16.91
N ARG A 242 0.06 -9.54 18.13
CA ARG A 242 0.63 -8.68 19.17
C ARG A 242 1.88 -9.26 19.86
N ASP A 243 2.17 -10.54 19.60
CA ASP A 243 3.33 -11.26 20.16
C ASP A 243 4.68 -10.75 19.63
#